data_5860760198f205046918de4de54e9003
#
_entry.id   5860760198f205046918de4de54e9003
#
_cell.length_a   1.000
_cell.length_b   1.000
_cell.length_c   1.000
_cell.angle_alpha   90.00
_cell.angle_beta   90.00
_cell.angle_gamma   90.00
#
_symmetry.space_group_name_H-M   'P 1'
#
loop_
_entity.id
_entity.type
_entity.pdbx_description
1 polymer ?
#
loop_
_entity_poly.entity_id
_entity_poly.type
_entity_poly.pdbx_seq_one_letter_code
_entity_poly.pdbx_strand_id
1 'polypeptide(L)'
;RYFERLDDGGMIQSLPMSVVQQVDPQAHAFWLERFLHKPQKVTTDNATEDDVLINWRKKANSYPHVNFADVFALADGDQPKEKVPSFAGKIVIIGSTAPSLHDIHPTPLSSAQPGVESLATGIDNALNKRAMREMPKWLGALVAVLMCMGLAYWTYRKSVSALAAGMLGLPSVMLGISFISLN
;
A
#
# COMPACT_ATOMS: atom_id res chain seq x y z
N ARG A 1 -8.93 -3.32 -2.02
CA ARG A 1 -9.59 -2.88 -3.28
C ARG A 1 -10.12 -1.47 -3.11
N TYR A 2 -10.04 -0.66 -4.16
CA TYR A 2 -10.71 0.64 -4.18
C TYR A 2 -12.13 0.54 -4.71
N PHE A 3 -12.32 -0.33 -5.69
CA PHE A 3 -13.61 -0.66 -6.29
C PHE A 3 -13.77 -2.17 -6.36
N GLU A 4 -14.99 -2.64 -6.37
CA GLU A 4 -15.35 -4.05 -6.52
C GLU A 4 -16.52 -4.16 -7.47
N ARG A 5 -16.44 -5.09 -8.41
CA ARG A 5 -17.55 -5.41 -9.32
C ARG A 5 -18.45 -6.44 -8.67
N LEU A 6 -19.73 -6.24 -8.79
CA LEU A 6 -20.75 -7.19 -8.37
C LEU A 6 -21.12 -8.13 -9.52
N ASP A 7 -21.62 -9.30 -9.18
CA ASP A 7 -22.06 -10.31 -10.15
C ASP A 7 -23.22 -9.82 -11.03
N ASP A 8 -24.01 -8.87 -10.57
CA ASP A 8 -25.10 -8.22 -11.30
C ASP A 8 -24.65 -7.11 -12.25
N GLY A 9 -23.35 -6.89 -12.37
CA GLY A 9 -22.74 -5.82 -13.16
C GLY A 9 -22.67 -4.47 -12.43
N GLY A 10 -23.13 -4.40 -11.18
CA GLY A 10 -22.96 -3.23 -10.33
C GLY A 10 -21.50 -3.01 -9.89
N MET A 11 -21.26 -1.87 -9.28
CA MET A 11 -19.96 -1.51 -8.74
C MET A 11 -20.13 -0.92 -7.34
N ILE A 12 -19.32 -1.41 -6.40
CA ILE A 12 -19.20 -0.84 -5.06
C ILE A 12 -17.84 -0.18 -4.94
N GLN A 13 -17.81 1.00 -4.34
CA GLN A 13 -16.57 1.67 -3.96
C GLN A 13 -16.28 1.49 -2.47
N SER A 14 -15.00 1.37 -2.14
CA SER A 14 -14.56 1.26 -0.75
C SER A 14 -14.69 2.60 -0.01
N LEU A 15 -14.68 2.56 1.32
CA LEU A 15 -14.70 3.77 2.14
C LEU A 15 -13.59 4.77 1.79
N PRO A 16 -12.32 4.38 1.57
CA PRO A 16 -11.30 5.31 1.08
C PRO A 16 -11.71 6.05 -0.20
N MET A 17 -12.31 5.34 -1.16
CA MET A 17 -12.73 5.95 -2.42
C MET A 17 -13.92 6.88 -2.25
N SER A 18 -14.85 6.58 -1.36
CA SER A 18 -15.96 7.48 -1.04
C SER A 18 -15.48 8.80 -0.43
N VAL A 19 -14.46 8.74 0.43
CA VAL A 19 -13.81 9.96 0.97
C VAL A 19 -13.09 10.73 -0.13
N VAL A 20 -12.32 10.04 -0.98
CA VAL A 20 -11.58 10.67 -2.08
C VAL A 20 -12.53 11.33 -3.07
N GLN A 21 -13.67 10.72 -3.36
CA GLN A 21 -14.68 11.30 -4.25
C GLN A 21 -15.17 12.67 -3.77
N GLN A 22 -15.32 12.84 -2.45
CA GLN A 22 -15.79 14.11 -1.87
C GLN A 22 -14.67 15.17 -1.77
N VAL A 23 -13.44 14.75 -1.52
CA VAL A 23 -12.30 15.65 -1.27
C VAL A 23 -11.58 16.03 -2.55
N ASP A 24 -11.35 15.08 -3.44
CA ASP A 24 -10.66 15.26 -4.72
C ASP A 24 -11.32 14.42 -5.82
N PRO A 25 -12.35 14.94 -6.49
CA PRO A 25 -13.01 14.25 -7.59
C PRO A 25 -12.09 13.86 -8.75
N GLN A 26 -10.98 14.60 -8.95
CA GLN A 26 -10.02 14.26 -10.01
C GLN A 26 -9.18 13.02 -9.66
N ALA A 27 -8.79 12.89 -8.40
CA ALA A 27 -8.13 11.67 -7.91
C ALA A 27 -9.09 10.48 -7.99
N HIS A 28 -10.37 10.65 -7.63
CA HIS A 28 -11.38 9.62 -7.79
C HIS A 28 -11.54 9.18 -9.25
N ALA A 29 -11.71 10.13 -10.17
CA ALA A 29 -11.85 9.84 -11.60
C ALA A 29 -10.65 9.08 -12.16
N PHE A 30 -9.42 9.43 -11.75
CA PHE A 30 -8.21 8.70 -12.13
C PHE A 30 -8.25 7.22 -11.72
N TRP A 31 -8.72 6.91 -10.51
CA TRP A 31 -8.80 5.52 -10.06
C TRP A 31 -9.95 4.76 -10.70
N LEU A 32 -11.08 5.44 -10.93
CA LEU A 32 -12.24 4.86 -11.61
C LEU A 32 -11.91 4.49 -13.06
N GLU A 33 -11.29 5.40 -13.80
CA GLU A 33 -10.85 5.15 -15.17
C GLU A 33 -9.89 3.95 -15.22
N ARG A 34 -8.91 3.92 -14.32
CA ARG A 34 -7.97 2.82 -14.23
C ARG A 34 -8.65 1.48 -13.92
N PHE A 35 -9.66 1.49 -13.06
CA PHE A 35 -10.44 0.29 -12.73
C PHE A 35 -11.26 -0.20 -13.94
N LEU A 36 -11.92 0.71 -14.63
CA LEU A 36 -12.76 0.37 -15.78
C LEU A 36 -11.96 -0.21 -16.96
N HIS A 37 -10.73 0.23 -17.17
CA HIS A 37 -9.87 -0.24 -18.26
C HIS A 37 -9.13 -1.55 -17.95
N LYS A 38 -9.20 -2.08 -16.74
CA LYS A 38 -8.59 -3.36 -16.40
C LYS A 38 -9.54 -4.52 -16.74
N PRO A 39 -9.07 -5.56 -17.46
CA PRO A 39 -9.84 -6.79 -17.63
C PRO A 39 -9.99 -7.49 -16.27
N GLN A 40 -11.21 -7.95 -15.99
CA GLN A 40 -11.48 -8.73 -14.80
C GLN A 40 -10.86 -10.12 -14.94
N LYS A 41 -9.73 -10.37 -14.30
CA LYS A 41 -9.16 -11.71 -14.14
C LYS A 41 -9.24 -12.10 -12.67
N VAL A 42 -10.03 -13.11 -12.38
CA VAL A 42 -10.03 -13.79 -11.08
C VAL A 42 -8.78 -14.68 -11.03
N THR A 43 -7.87 -14.38 -10.12
CA THR A 43 -6.72 -15.24 -9.86
C THR A 43 -7.12 -16.31 -8.84
N THR A 44 -6.50 -17.50 -8.92
CA THR A 44 -6.81 -18.69 -8.11
C THR A 44 -6.72 -18.50 -6.59
N ASP A 45 -6.14 -17.41 -6.12
CA ASP A 45 -5.88 -17.12 -4.69
C ASP A 45 -6.80 -16.05 -4.10
N ASN A 46 -8.02 -15.88 -4.62
CA ASN A 46 -8.95 -14.82 -4.21
C ASN A 46 -8.40 -13.38 -4.34
N ALA A 47 -7.17 -13.21 -4.84
CA ALA A 47 -6.65 -11.92 -5.24
C ALA A 47 -7.18 -11.60 -6.65
N THR A 48 -7.80 -10.45 -6.82
CA THR A 48 -8.24 -9.97 -8.14
C THR A 48 -7.22 -8.97 -8.69
N GLU A 49 -7.15 -8.84 -10.01
CA GLU A 49 -6.31 -7.80 -10.63
C GLU A 49 -6.76 -6.37 -10.24
N ASP A 50 -7.91 -6.26 -9.59
CA ASP A 50 -8.46 -5.01 -9.05
C ASP A 50 -7.89 -4.65 -7.68
N ASP A 51 -7.13 -5.56 -7.06
CA ASP A 51 -6.45 -5.26 -5.80
C ASP A 51 -5.39 -4.18 -6.00
N VAL A 52 -5.38 -3.25 -5.08
CA VAL A 52 -4.42 -2.14 -5.08
C VAL A 52 -3.42 -2.37 -3.97
N LEU A 53 -2.15 -2.46 -4.32
CA LEU A 53 -1.09 -2.59 -3.34
C LEU A 53 -0.89 -1.27 -2.62
N ILE A 54 -1.08 -1.32 -1.29
CA ILE A 54 -0.88 -0.15 -0.43
C ILE A 54 0.62 0.15 -0.33
N ASN A 55 0.99 1.39 -0.59
CA ASN A 55 2.34 1.88 -0.36
C ASN A 55 2.49 2.28 1.11
N TRP A 56 3.01 1.37 1.91
CA TRP A 56 3.26 1.57 3.33
C TRP A 56 4.51 2.43 3.53
N ARG A 57 4.34 3.73 3.74
CA ARG A 57 5.46 4.67 3.90
C ARG A 57 5.64 5.16 5.34
N LYS A 58 4.63 4.98 6.16
CA LYS A 58 4.61 5.47 7.54
C LYS A 58 4.51 4.30 8.51
N LYS A 59 5.28 4.38 9.58
CA LYS A 59 5.17 3.44 10.71
C LYS A 59 3.85 3.66 11.44
N ALA A 60 3.46 2.69 12.26
CA ALA A 60 2.32 2.85 13.16
C ALA A 60 2.44 4.14 14.00
N ASN A 61 1.32 4.76 14.32
CA ASN A 61 1.21 6.02 15.04
C ASN A 61 1.89 7.23 14.34
N SER A 62 1.99 7.20 13.02
CA SER A 62 2.58 8.32 12.26
C SER A 62 1.59 9.42 11.90
N TYR A 63 0.30 9.15 11.93
CA TYR A 63 -0.73 10.17 11.75
C TYR A 63 -0.97 10.89 13.07
N PRO A 64 -1.32 12.18 13.05
CA PRO A 64 -1.70 12.89 14.28
C PRO A 64 -2.92 12.23 14.93
N HIS A 65 -2.81 11.92 16.20
CA HIS A 65 -3.90 11.36 17.00
C HIS A 65 -4.39 12.39 17.99
N VAL A 66 -5.68 12.35 18.26
CA VAL A 66 -6.34 13.15 19.28
C VAL A 66 -7.24 12.21 20.07
N ASN A 67 -7.17 12.29 21.37
CA ASN A 67 -8.04 11.47 22.22
C ASN A 67 -9.50 11.93 22.04
N PHE A 68 -10.39 11.00 21.78
CA PHE A 68 -11.81 11.29 21.59
C PHE A 68 -12.43 11.94 22.84
N ALA A 69 -11.98 11.56 24.04
CA ALA A 69 -12.46 12.16 25.28
C ALA A 69 -12.15 13.68 25.38
N ASP A 70 -11.01 14.11 24.83
CA ASP A 70 -10.66 15.55 24.83
C ASP A 70 -11.48 16.32 23.81
N VAL A 71 -11.80 15.73 22.68
CA VAL A 71 -12.71 16.32 21.68
C VAL A 71 -14.10 16.45 22.25
N PHE A 72 -14.58 15.42 22.97
CA PHE A 72 -15.89 15.42 23.61
C PHE A 72 -15.98 16.45 24.73
N ALA A 73 -14.96 16.53 25.61
CA ALA A 73 -14.87 17.54 26.67
C ALA A 73 -14.95 18.97 26.10
N LEU A 74 -14.19 19.21 25.01
CA LEU A 74 -14.23 20.53 24.36
C LEU A 74 -15.62 20.85 23.79
N ALA A 75 -16.34 19.86 23.23
CA ALA A 75 -17.67 20.05 22.70
C ALA A 75 -18.72 20.33 23.81
N ASP A 76 -18.54 19.75 24.98
CA ASP A 76 -19.38 19.96 26.17
C ASP A 76 -19.07 21.25 26.92
N GLY A 77 -18.02 21.99 26.52
CA GLY A 77 -17.58 23.21 27.17
C GLY A 77 -16.62 22.99 28.35
N ASP A 78 -16.17 21.78 28.55
CA ASP A 78 -15.19 21.40 29.56
C ASP A 78 -13.74 21.66 29.06
N GLN A 79 -12.81 21.63 30.01
CA GLN A 79 -11.37 21.77 29.69
C GLN A 79 -10.81 20.41 29.26
N PRO A 80 -10.34 20.27 28.00
CA PRO A 80 -9.67 19.05 27.57
C PRO A 80 -8.31 18.91 28.26
N LYS A 81 -7.87 17.66 28.49
CA LYS A 81 -6.54 17.38 29.08
C LYS A 81 -5.41 17.74 28.12
N GLU A 82 -5.64 17.52 26.85
CA GLU A 82 -4.69 17.84 25.79
C GLU A 82 -5.30 18.86 24.81
N LYS A 83 -4.44 19.66 24.17
CA LYS A 83 -4.89 20.65 23.21
C LYS A 83 -5.48 19.98 21.96
N VAL A 84 -6.76 20.19 21.75
CA VAL A 84 -7.46 19.74 20.53
C VAL A 84 -7.13 20.69 19.37
N PRO A 85 -6.56 20.19 18.25
CA PRO A 85 -6.26 21.01 17.09
C PRO A 85 -7.54 21.34 16.31
N SER A 86 -7.50 22.39 15.49
CA SER A 86 -8.58 22.65 14.54
C SER A 86 -8.69 21.54 13.50
N PHE A 87 -9.90 21.06 13.25
CA PHE A 87 -10.24 20.06 12.21
C PHE A 87 -10.65 20.70 10.88
N ALA A 88 -10.73 22.01 10.80
CA ALA A 88 -11.13 22.72 9.59
C ALA A 88 -10.22 22.36 8.40
N GLY A 89 -10.81 21.94 7.29
CA GLY A 89 -10.09 21.54 6.07
C GLY A 89 -9.29 20.22 6.19
N LYS A 90 -9.54 19.42 7.22
CA LYS A 90 -8.86 18.13 7.42
C LYS A 90 -9.83 16.95 7.27
N ILE A 91 -9.31 15.83 6.80
CA ILE A 91 -10.02 14.54 6.87
C ILE A 91 -9.82 13.99 8.28
N VAL A 92 -10.90 13.77 8.99
CA VAL A 92 -10.90 13.20 10.33
C VAL A 92 -11.48 11.79 10.27
N ILE A 93 -10.75 10.84 10.83
CA ILE A 93 -11.17 9.44 10.91
C ILE A 93 -11.36 9.11 12.39
N ILE A 94 -12.53 8.63 12.76
CA ILE A 94 -12.82 8.17 14.11
C ILE A 94 -12.74 6.65 14.11
N GLY A 95 -11.90 6.11 14.97
CA GLY A 95 -11.74 4.67 15.11
C GLY A 95 -11.06 4.28 16.40
N SER A 96 -11.09 2.99 16.71
CA SER A 96 -10.42 2.47 17.90
C SER A 96 -8.98 2.12 17.61
N THR A 97 -8.11 2.45 18.56
CA THR A 97 -6.71 2.03 18.60
C THR A 97 -6.42 1.07 19.75
N ALA A 98 -7.45 0.73 20.53
CA ALA A 98 -7.29 -0.14 21.70
C ALA A 98 -7.07 -1.61 21.27
N PRO A 99 -6.02 -2.28 21.78
CA PRO A 99 -5.74 -3.68 21.42
C PRO A 99 -6.88 -4.66 21.74
N SER A 100 -7.72 -4.34 22.74
CA SER A 100 -8.85 -5.14 23.16
C SER A 100 -9.99 -5.22 22.16
N LEU A 101 -10.05 -4.32 21.19
CA LEU A 101 -11.10 -4.29 20.16
C LEU A 101 -10.72 -5.04 18.87
N HIS A 102 -9.58 -5.72 18.86
CA HIS A 102 -9.14 -6.64 17.80
C HIS A 102 -9.02 -6.03 16.39
N ASP A 103 -9.04 -4.71 16.25
CA ASP A 103 -8.81 -4.01 14.97
C ASP A 103 -7.32 -3.70 14.78
N ILE A 104 -6.49 -4.73 14.92
CA ILE A 104 -5.04 -4.64 14.75
C ILE A 104 -4.62 -5.65 13.70
N HIS A 105 -3.90 -5.18 12.70
CA HIS A 105 -3.44 -6.00 11.59
C HIS A 105 -1.92 -5.90 11.44
N PRO A 106 -1.23 -7.01 11.11
CA PRO A 106 0.18 -6.95 10.73
C PRO A 106 0.33 -6.26 9.38
N THR A 107 1.30 -5.37 9.28
CA THR A 107 1.68 -4.68 8.06
C THR A 107 3.19 -4.85 7.81
N PRO A 108 3.70 -4.57 6.61
CA PRO A 108 5.14 -4.66 6.35
C PRO A 108 6.01 -3.77 7.25
N LEU A 109 5.44 -2.73 7.86
CA LEU A 109 6.17 -1.77 8.69
C LEU A 109 5.89 -1.93 10.20
N SER A 110 4.87 -2.70 10.58
CA SER A 110 4.48 -2.90 11.98
C SER A 110 3.75 -4.23 12.15
N SER A 111 4.11 -4.96 13.21
CA SER A 111 3.41 -6.20 13.58
C SER A 111 2.02 -5.96 14.17
N ALA A 112 1.73 -4.72 14.58
CA ALA A 112 0.49 -4.35 15.26
C ALA A 112 0.09 -2.93 14.84
N GLN A 113 -0.58 -2.80 13.70
CA GLN A 113 -1.07 -1.52 13.20
C GLN A 113 -2.59 -1.44 13.35
N PRO A 114 -3.13 -0.36 13.95
CA PRO A 114 -4.57 -0.14 14.02
C PRO A 114 -5.21 -0.05 12.64
N GLY A 115 -6.41 -0.65 12.48
CA GLY A 115 -7.12 -0.64 11.20
C GLY A 115 -7.48 0.78 10.74
N VAL A 116 -7.77 1.69 11.67
CA VAL A 116 -8.00 3.10 11.36
C VAL A 116 -6.80 3.77 10.69
N GLU A 117 -5.57 3.42 11.04
CA GLU A 117 -4.36 3.92 10.36
C GLU A 117 -4.15 3.28 8.99
N SER A 118 -4.54 2.01 8.86
CA SER A 118 -4.54 1.34 7.55
C SER A 118 -5.53 2.02 6.60
N LEU A 119 -6.70 2.41 7.10
CA LEU A 119 -7.68 3.20 6.37
C LEU A 119 -7.12 4.56 5.96
N ALA A 120 -6.49 5.29 6.91
CA ALA A 120 -5.85 6.57 6.64
C ALA A 120 -4.77 6.45 5.56
N THR A 121 -3.96 5.38 5.60
CA THR A 121 -2.94 5.09 4.58
C THR A 121 -3.58 4.81 3.23
N GLY A 122 -4.70 4.09 3.17
CA GLY A 122 -5.46 3.86 1.95
C GLY A 122 -5.98 5.15 1.31
N ILE A 123 -6.50 6.07 2.13
CA ILE A 123 -6.96 7.40 1.68
C ILE A 123 -5.78 8.24 1.19
N ASP A 124 -4.67 8.30 1.94
CA ASP A 124 -3.47 9.06 1.55
C ASP A 124 -2.89 8.55 0.21
N ASN A 125 -2.83 7.23 0.03
CA ASN A 125 -2.38 6.63 -1.23
C ASN A 125 -3.32 6.96 -2.39
N ALA A 126 -4.61 6.97 -2.16
CA ALA A 126 -5.60 7.26 -3.18
C ALA A 126 -5.55 8.73 -3.61
N LEU A 127 -5.54 9.67 -2.66
CA LEU A 127 -5.42 11.11 -2.91
C LEU A 127 -4.13 11.46 -3.66
N ASN A 128 -3.02 10.88 -3.24
CA ASN A 128 -1.71 11.18 -3.83
C ASN A 128 -1.36 10.30 -5.04
N LYS A 129 -2.26 9.40 -5.48
CA LYS A 129 -2.04 8.45 -6.59
C LYS A 129 -0.77 7.59 -6.42
N ARG A 130 -0.46 7.20 -5.17
CA ARG A 130 0.80 6.56 -4.77
C ARG A 130 0.72 5.05 -4.57
N ALA A 131 -0.31 4.39 -5.10
CA ALA A 131 -0.36 2.92 -5.02
C ALA A 131 0.85 2.29 -5.73
N MET A 132 1.36 1.23 -5.15
CA MET A 132 2.44 0.47 -5.77
C MET A 132 1.92 -0.22 -7.04
N ARG A 133 2.76 -0.29 -8.05
CA ARG A 133 2.47 -1.01 -9.30
C ARG A 133 3.23 -2.32 -9.31
N GLU A 134 2.54 -3.37 -9.64
CA GLU A 134 3.20 -4.63 -9.93
C GLU A 134 4.02 -4.52 -11.21
N MET A 135 5.22 -5.08 -11.16
CA MET A 135 6.06 -5.17 -12.34
C MET A 135 5.44 -6.18 -13.33
N PRO A 136 5.32 -5.84 -14.62
CA PRO A 136 4.75 -6.75 -15.59
C PRO A 136 5.56 -8.06 -15.63
N LYS A 137 4.86 -9.20 -15.60
CA LYS A 137 5.44 -10.55 -15.52
C LYS A 137 6.47 -10.82 -16.62
N TRP A 138 6.25 -10.29 -17.82
CA TRP A 138 7.19 -10.42 -18.93
C TRP A 138 8.54 -9.77 -18.66
N LEU A 139 8.57 -8.65 -17.91
CA LEU A 139 9.81 -7.97 -17.56
C LEU A 139 10.63 -8.80 -16.57
N GLY A 140 9.97 -9.46 -15.61
CA GLY A 140 10.61 -10.42 -14.71
C GLY A 140 11.22 -11.60 -15.48
N ALA A 141 10.48 -12.16 -16.45
CA ALA A 141 10.98 -13.23 -17.31
C ALA A 141 12.17 -12.76 -18.17
N LEU A 142 12.10 -11.56 -18.74
CA LEU A 142 13.23 -10.99 -19.52
C LEU A 142 14.48 -10.84 -18.66
N VAL A 143 14.36 -10.30 -17.46
CA VAL A 143 15.48 -10.15 -16.53
C VAL A 143 16.07 -11.51 -16.18
N ALA A 144 15.23 -12.51 -15.90
CA ALA A 144 15.70 -13.87 -15.61
C ALA A 144 16.49 -14.48 -16.78
N VAL A 145 15.99 -14.34 -18.02
CA VAL A 145 16.69 -14.81 -19.24
C VAL A 145 18.03 -14.12 -19.41
N LEU A 146 18.06 -12.78 -19.26
CA LEU A 146 19.32 -12.01 -19.38
C LEU A 146 20.34 -12.42 -18.31
N MET A 147 19.88 -12.68 -17.09
CA MET A 147 20.76 -13.19 -16.03
C MET A 147 21.30 -14.57 -16.34
N CYS A 148 20.46 -15.50 -16.83
CA CYS A 148 20.91 -16.83 -17.24
C CYS A 148 21.91 -16.78 -18.40
N MET A 149 21.67 -15.93 -19.41
CA MET A 149 22.59 -15.72 -20.52
C MET A 149 23.92 -15.10 -20.04
N GLY A 150 23.88 -14.12 -19.15
CA GLY A 150 25.06 -13.51 -18.55
C GLY A 150 25.91 -14.52 -17.77
N LEU A 151 25.26 -15.37 -16.97
CA LEU A 151 25.91 -16.47 -16.25
C LEU A 151 26.54 -17.49 -17.22
N ALA A 152 25.79 -17.92 -18.25
CA ALA A 152 26.28 -18.85 -19.26
C ALA A 152 27.50 -18.29 -20.03
N TYR A 153 27.47 -17.01 -20.41
CA TYR A 153 28.59 -16.34 -21.06
C TYR A 153 29.82 -16.22 -20.14
N TRP A 154 29.56 -15.92 -18.86
CA TRP A 154 30.64 -15.84 -17.86
C TRP A 154 31.30 -17.19 -17.63
N THR A 155 30.52 -18.29 -17.54
CA THR A 155 31.02 -19.65 -17.38
C THR A 155 31.81 -20.12 -18.57
N TYR A 156 31.40 -19.75 -19.77
CA TYR A 156 32.13 -20.11 -20.99
C TYR A 156 33.54 -19.52 -21.04
N ARG A 157 33.74 -18.33 -20.44
CA ARG A 157 35.01 -17.57 -20.50
C ARG A 157 35.92 -17.74 -19.29
N LYS A 158 35.44 -18.26 -18.14
CA LYS A 158 36.18 -18.23 -16.86
C LYS A 158 36.20 -19.62 -16.19
N SER A 159 37.19 -19.80 -15.29
CA SER A 159 37.33 -21.04 -14.51
C SER A 159 36.19 -21.26 -13.51
N VAL A 160 36.05 -22.50 -13.02
CA VAL A 160 35.01 -22.93 -12.09
C VAL A 160 34.93 -22.08 -10.81
N SER A 161 36.04 -21.52 -10.34
CA SER A 161 36.09 -20.62 -9.18
C SER A 161 35.37 -19.28 -9.41
N ALA A 162 35.34 -18.80 -10.63
CA ALA A 162 34.62 -17.58 -11.00
C ALA A 162 33.10 -17.80 -11.09
N LEU A 163 32.67 -19.04 -11.31
CA LEU A 163 31.26 -19.48 -11.26
C LEU A 163 30.68 -19.32 -9.85
N ALA A 164 31.39 -19.79 -8.83
CA ALA A 164 30.95 -19.67 -7.44
C ALA A 164 30.83 -18.22 -7.00
N ALA A 165 31.75 -17.36 -7.42
CA ALA A 165 31.66 -15.91 -7.14
C ALA A 165 30.49 -15.23 -7.86
N GLY A 166 30.16 -15.66 -9.09
CA GLY A 166 29.00 -15.13 -9.83
C GLY A 166 27.67 -15.60 -9.25
N MET A 167 27.55 -16.84 -8.79
CA MET A 167 26.35 -17.38 -8.16
C MET A 167 25.99 -16.67 -6.84
N LEU A 168 26.97 -16.22 -6.09
CA LEU A 168 26.76 -15.49 -4.83
C LEU A 168 26.62 -13.97 -5.06
N GLY A 169 27.38 -13.42 -6.01
CA GLY A 169 27.41 -11.98 -6.26
C GLY A 169 26.12 -11.43 -6.89
N LEU A 170 25.56 -12.11 -7.89
CA LEU A 170 24.37 -11.63 -8.60
C LEU A 170 23.12 -11.53 -7.71
N PRO A 171 22.77 -12.56 -6.91
CA PRO A 171 21.64 -12.43 -5.96
C PRO A 171 21.87 -11.34 -4.93
N SER A 172 23.10 -11.16 -4.46
CA SER A 172 23.44 -10.12 -3.48
C SER A 172 23.25 -8.70 -4.04
N VAL A 173 23.63 -8.48 -5.29
CA VAL A 173 23.42 -7.21 -6.00
C VAL A 173 21.92 -6.96 -6.21
N MET A 174 21.16 -7.98 -6.60
CA MET A 174 19.71 -7.87 -6.77
C MET A 174 19.00 -7.54 -5.45
N LEU A 175 19.38 -8.18 -4.36
CA LEU A 175 18.86 -7.87 -3.02
C LEU A 175 19.22 -6.43 -2.61
N GLY A 176 20.44 -5.98 -2.91
CA GLY A 176 20.86 -4.61 -2.65
C GLY A 176 20.07 -3.57 -3.43
N ILE A 177 19.83 -3.80 -4.72
CA ILE A 177 19.00 -2.93 -5.57
C ILE A 177 17.55 -2.91 -5.08
N SER A 178 17.00 -4.07 -4.73
CA SER A 178 15.65 -4.17 -4.17
C SER A 178 15.52 -3.41 -2.85
N PHE A 179 16.51 -3.49 -1.99
CA PHE A 179 16.54 -2.78 -0.71
C PHE A 179 16.63 -1.26 -0.89
N ILE A 180 17.43 -0.78 -1.84
CA ILE A 180 17.55 0.66 -2.18
C ILE A 180 16.25 1.18 -2.81
N SER A 181 15.56 0.36 -3.60
CA SER A 181 14.29 0.73 -4.24
C SER A 181 13.11 0.80 -3.27
N LEU A 182 13.24 0.16 -2.09
CA LEU A 182 12.20 0.13 -1.07
C LEU A 182 12.33 1.27 -0.02
N ASN A 183 13.46 1.97 0.00
CA ASN A 183 13.70 3.15 0.83
C ASN A 183 13.52 4.45 0.04
#